data_56c497729f119c8bc0b6b0ffa7b2aae5
#
_entry.id   56c497729f119c8bc0b6b0ffa7b2aae5
#
_cell.length_a   1.000
_cell.length_b   1.000
_cell.length_c   1.000
_cell.angle_alpha   90.00
_cell.angle_beta   90.00
_cell.angle_gamma   90.00
#
_symmetry.space_group_name_H-M   'P 1'
#
loop_
_entity.id
_entity.type
_entity.pdbx_description
1 polymer ?
#
loop_
_entity_poly.entity_id
_entity_poly.type
_entity_poly.pdbx_seq_one_letter_code
_entity_poly.pdbx_strand_id
1 'polypeptide(L)'
;IRRASIVLTGLPPKPERVDKFIFDYQTNPQISYNELVDELLASPHFGERWAQHWLDVIRWAETNGSESNLYRKLAWVYRDYVIRAFNQDLPYDEFVRQQLAGDGMGVGEALGFLVAGPHVPAATVGQEPSAIRQARADRMDEIMQTVGASMLGVTMSCARCHNHKFDPISIQDYYSMTAVFQDIEFGSRFPEFSKDHPRKMIANEIWRDVAMNRNKIRNITTAWEEDWGAYKEVHWKPLEAVGLRLNFWSGYVGLDEVEIFGLPSEDINLASASNGTKVWTDLAFAQQGDRFPVTRVIDGKYGTQRWQASFHKEKKQNPWIEFSFDKPVTLGRLRMS
;
A
#
# COMPACT_ATOMS: atom_id res chain seq x y z
N ILE A 1 29.19 -23.14 -5.58
CA ILE A 1 28.88 -21.71 -5.71
C ILE A 1 27.53 -21.45 -6.39
N ARG A 2 27.28 -21.87 -7.63
CA ARG A 2 26.04 -21.57 -8.36
C ARG A 2 24.76 -21.89 -7.57
N ARG A 3 24.69 -23.06 -6.96
CA ARG A 3 23.54 -23.47 -6.18
C ARG A 3 23.31 -22.56 -4.95
N ALA A 4 24.38 -22.24 -4.21
CA ALA A 4 24.30 -21.33 -3.07
C ALA A 4 23.82 -19.94 -3.48
N SER A 5 24.37 -19.38 -4.56
CA SER A 5 23.97 -18.06 -5.08
C SER A 5 22.48 -18.03 -5.46
N ILE A 6 22.01 -19.00 -6.24
CA ILE A 6 20.60 -19.05 -6.66
C ILE A 6 19.66 -19.25 -5.47
N VAL A 7 20.02 -20.10 -4.50
CA VAL A 7 19.18 -20.35 -3.32
C VAL A 7 19.11 -19.12 -2.42
N LEU A 8 20.26 -18.47 -2.15
CA LEU A 8 20.33 -17.38 -1.20
C LEU A 8 19.94 -16.03 -1.77
N THR A 9 20.28 -15.76 -3.05
CA THR A 9 20.05 -14.43 -3.66
C THR A 9 19.12 -14.44 -4.86
N GLY A 10 18.74 -15.62 -5.37
CA GLY A 10 17.94 -15.74 -6.61
C GLY A 10 18.74 -15.46 -7.89
N LEU A 11 20.01 -15.10 -7.78
CA LEU A 11 20.85 -14.66 -8.90
C LEU A 11 21.99 -15.64 -9.15
N PRO A 12 22.42 -15.83 -10.43
CA PRO A 12 23.62 -16.58 -10.73
C PRO A 12 24.86 -15.79 -10.29
N PRO A 13 25.96 -16.48 -9.88
CA PRO A 13 27.20 -15.81 -9.56
C PRO A 13 27.84 -15.22 -10.83
N LYS A 14 28.58 -14.12 -10.68
CA LYS A 14 29.41 -13.57 -11.76
C LYS A 14 30.54 -14.52 -12.12
N PRO A 15 30.97 -14.64 -13.40
CA PRO A 15 32.06 -15.53 -13.83
C PRO A 15 33.33 -15.34 -13.01
N GLU A 16 33.74 -14.10 -12.76
CA GLU A 16 34.97 -13.78 -12.04
C GLU A 16 34.88 -14.26 -10.56
N ARG A 17 33.67 -14.24 -9.99
CA ARG A 17 33.45 -14.75 -8.63
C ARG A 17 33.52 -16.28 -8.60
N VAL A 18 33.12 -16.95 -9.68
CA VAL A 18 33.23 -18.42 -9.80
C VAL A 18 34.71 -18.83 -9.85
N ASP A 19 35.48 -18.15 -10.70
CA ASP A 19 36.92 -18.45 -10.88
C ASP A 19 37.67 -18.23 -9.55
N LYS A 20 37.43 -17.12 -8.88
CA LYS A 20 37.98 -16.86 -7.55
C LYS A 20 37.62 -17.95 -6.54
N PHE A 21 36.33 -18.34 -6.48
CA PHE A 21 35.89 -19.39 -5.55
C PHE A 21 36.59 -20.73 -5.82
N ILE A 22 36.75 -21.13 -7.10
CA ILE A 22 37.43 -22.37 -7.47
C ILE A 22 38.89 -22.34 -7.02
N PHE A 23 39.56 -21.22 -7.23
CA PHE A 23 40.95 -21.05 -6.81
C PHE A 23 41.13 -21.12 -5.29
N ASP A 24 40.32 -20.36 -4.54
CA ASP A 24 40.36 -20.33 -3.07
C ASP A 24 40.00 -21.68 -2.47
N TYR A 25 39.01 -22.38 -3.06
CA TYR A 25 38.53 -23.68 -2.61
C TYR A 25 39.59 -24.77 -2.70
N GLN A 26 40.48 -24.71 -3.70
CA GLN A 26 41.60 -25.63 -3.82
C GLN A 26 42.60 -25.49 -2.67
N THR A 27 42.71 -24.29 -2.09
CA THR A 27 43.65 -24.00 -1.01
C THR A 27 43.02 -24.32 0.36
N ASN A 28 41.80 -23.86 0.61
CA ASN A 28 41.09 -24.11 1.86
C ASN A 28 39.55 -24.21 1.64
N PRO A 29 39.05 -25.42 1.39
CA PRO A 29 37.64 -25.62 1.05
C PRO A 29 36.65 -25.04 2.07
N GLN A 30 36.88 -25.26 3.36
CA GLN A 30 35.95 -24.86 4.43
C GLN A 30 35.87 -23.33 4.59
N ILE A 31 37.02 -22.67 4.58
CA ILE A 31 37.07 -21.20 4.69
C ILE A 31 36.39 -20.57 3.46
N SER A 32 36.76 -21.02 2.26
CA SER A 32 36.18 -20.47 1.01
C SER A 32 34.67 -20.67 0.93
N TYR A 33 34.16 -21.78 1.45
CA TYR A 33 32.72 -22.03 1.51
C TYR A 33 32.02 -21.09 2.51
N ASN A 34 32.58 -20.92 3.70
CA ASN A 34 32.02 -20.04 4.74
C ASN A 34 32.01 -18.59 4.25
N GLU A 35 33.14 -18.10 3.70
CA GLU A 35 33.22 -16.74 3.11
C GLU A 35 32.20 -16.51 2.00
N LEU A 36 31.97 -17.50 1.15
CA LEU A 36 30.94 -17.43 0.13
C LEU A 36 29.54 -17.31 0.74
N VAL A 37 29.22 -18.10 1.75
CA VAL A 37 27.91 -18.05 2.41
C VAL A 37 27.71 -16.72 3.11
N ASP A 38 28.71 -16.23 3.85
CA ASP A 38 28.66 -14.95 4.53
C ASP A 38 28.46 -13.78 3.56
N GLU A 39 29.18 -13.79 2.41
CA GLU A 39 29.04 -12.83 1.34
C GLU A 39 27.61 -12.82 0.77
N LEU A 40 27.02 -13.99 0.53
CA LEU A 40 25.69 -14.13 -0.03
C LEU A 40 24.60 -13.70 0.98
N LEU A 41 24.77 -14.02 2.25
CA LEU A 41 23.86 -13.59 3.32
C LEU A 41 23.92 -12.07 3.57
N ALA A 42 25.09 -11.46 3.40
CA ALA A 42 25.25 -10.00 3.51
C ALA A 42 24.76 -9.25 2.28
N SER A 43 24.39 -9.94 1.20
CA SER A 43 23.88 -9.32 -0.01
C SER A 43 22.46 -8.78 0.18
N PRO A 44 22.12 -7.56 -0.30
CA PRO A 44 20.74 -7.06 -0.26
C PRO A 44 19.75 -7.96 -1.01
N HIS A 45 20.22 -8.72 -1.99
CA HIS A 45 19.42 -9.69 -2.74
C HIS A 45 18.99 -10.90 -1.90
N PHE A 46 19.62 -11.15 -0.76
CA PHE A 46 19.16 -12.16 0.19
C PHE A 46 17.75 -11.86 0.69
N GLY A 47 17.52 -10.65 1.18
CA GLY A 47 16.19 -10.23 1.62
C GLY A 47 15.17 -10.21 0.49
N GLU A 48 15.54 -9.75 -0.72
CA GLU A 48 14.66 -9.78 -1.89
C GLU A 48 14.21 -11.20 -2.22
N ARG A 49 15.13 -12.15 -2.18
CA ARG A 49 14.85 -13.57 -2.45
C ARG A 49 14.01 -14.23 -1.38
N TRP A 50 14.34 -14.00 -0.11
CA TRP A 50 13.69 -14.69 1.01
C TRP A 50 12.38 -14.06 1.42
N ALA A 51 12.23 -12.74 1.26
CA ALA A 51 10.95 -12.06 1.42
C ALA A 51 9.87 -12.65 0.52
N GLN A 52 10.21 -13.08 -0.69
CA GLN A 52 9.25 -13.71 -1.61
C GLN A 52 8.56 -14.92 -0.96
N HIS A 53 9.30 -15.77 -0.27
CA HIS A 53 8.72 -16.94 0.40
C HIS A 53 7.71 -16.56 1.49
N TRP A 54 8.01 -15.50 2.26
CA TRP A 54 7.07 -14.99 3.25
C TRP A 54 5.84 -14.36 2.59
N LEU A 55 6.03 -13.55 1.57
CA LEU A 55 4.96 -12.89 0.83
C LEU A 55 4.02 -13.91 0.17
N ASP A 56 4.55 -15.02 -0.35
CA ASP A 56 3.76 -16.11 -0.92
C ASP A 56 2.89 -16.79 0.15
N VAL A 57 3.44 -17.08 1.33
CA VAL A 57 2.70 -17.70 2.44
C VAL A 57 1.52 -16.85 2.88
N ILE A 58 1.69 -15.53 2.94
CA ILE A 58 0.63 -14.60 3.34
C ILE A 58 -0.24 -14.14 2.18
N ARG A 59 0.00 -14.65 0.97
CA ARG A 59 -0.77 -14.34 -0.25
C ARG A 59 -0.76 -12.85 -0.60
N TRP A 60 0.37 -12.17 -0.33
CA TRP A 60 0.54 -10.76 -0.64
C TRP A 60 0.48 -10.51 -2.16
N ALA A 61 -0.21 -9.45 -2.55
CA ALA A 61 -0.25 -8.95 -3.92
C ALA A 61 -0.38 -7.43 -3.96
N GLU A 62 -0.01 -6.82 -5.07
CA GLU A 62 -0.19 -5.39 -5.32
C GLU A 62 -1.64 -5.03 -5.71
N THR A 63 -2.49 -6.02 -5.84
CA THR A 63 -3.93 -5.87 -6.08
C THR A 63 -4.73 -6.57 -5.00
N ASN A 64 -6.02 -6.24 -4.89
CA ASN A 64 -6.86 -6.80 -3.83
C ASN A 64 -7.41 -8.20 -4.12
N GLY A 65 -7.16 -8.77 -5.32
CA GLY A 65 -7.52 -10.14 -5.67
C GLY A 65 -9.02 -10.44 -5.77
N SER A 66 -9.89 -9.42 -5.83
CA SER A 66 -11.33 -9.58 -6.02
C SER A 66 -11.72 -9.45 -7.49
N GLU A 67 -13.02 -9.62 -7.83
CA GLU A 67 -13.53 -9.42 -9.18
C GLU A 67 -13.18 -8.05 -9.76
N SER A 68 -13.20 -7.00 -8.94
CA SER A 68 -12.80 -5.66 -9.35
C SER A 68 -11.29 -5.50 -9.48
N ASN A 69 -10.52 -6.35 -8.84
CA ASN A 69 -9.05 -6.44 -8.84
C ASN A 69 -8.34 -5.08 -8.79
N LEU A 70 -8.71 -4.24 -7.85
CA LEU A 70 -8.17 -2.90 -7.71
C LEU A 70 -6.72 -2.91 -7.20
N TYR A 71 -5.93 -1.97 -7.68
CA TYR A 71 -4.54 -1.77 -7.25
C TYR A 71 -4.45 -1.29 -5.79
N ARG A 72 -3.51 -1.84 -5.04
CA ARG A 72 -3.18 -1.43 -3.66
C ARG A 72 -2.02 -0.45 -3.68
N LYS A 73 -2.31 0.82 -3.68
CA LYS A 73 -1.37 1.94 -3.88
C LYS A 73 -0.09 1.88 -3.05
N LEU A 74 -0.14 1.34 -1.83
CA LEU A 74 0.98 1.29 -0.89
C LEU A 74 1.40 -0.14 -0.50
N ALA A 75 1.01 -1.15 -1.25
CA ALA A 75 1.38 -2.54 -0.95
C ALA A 75 2.90 -2.74 -0.89
N TRP A 76 3.66 -2.03 -1.72
CA TRP A 76 5.12 -2.07 -1.75
C TRP A 76 5.78 -1.68 -0.41
N VAL A 77 5.14 -0.86 0.42
CA VAL A 77 5.68 -0.43 1.72
C VAL A 77 5.86 -1.64 2.65
N TYR A 78 4.88 -2.52 2.67
CA TYR A 78 4.98 -3.77 3.43
C TYR A 78 6.01 -4.74 2.85
N ARG A 79 6.03 -4.91 1.51
CA ARG A 79 7.04 -5.72 0.84
C ARG A 79 8.45 -5.28 1.22
N ASP A 80 8.71 -3.98 1.15
CA ASP A 80 10.02 -3.41 1.47
C ASP A 80 10.36 -3.54 2.97
N TYR A 81 9.36 -3.51 3.85
CA TYR A 81 9.55 -3.86 5.26
C TYR A 81 10.03 -5.31 5.41
N VAL A 82 9.39 -6.27 4.75
CA VAL A 82 9.77 -7.68 4.82
C VAL A 82 11.19 -7.89 4.28
N ILE A 83 11.54 -7.29 3.14
CA ILE A 83 12.90 -7.35 2.58
C ILE A 83 13.93 -6.82 3.59
N ARG A 84 13.66 -5.68 4.22
CA ARG A 84 14.56 -5.13 5.25
C ARG A 84 14.67 -6.04 6.47
N ALA A 85 13.58 -6.63 6.93
CA ALA A 85 13.58 -7.52 8.08
C ALA A 85 14.49 -8.73 7.84
N PHE A 86 14.44 -9.35 6.66
CA PHE A 86 15.34 -10.44 6.30
C PHE A 86 16.80 -9.99 6.18
N ASN A 87 17.07 -8.84 5.55
CA ASN A 87 18.43 -8.31 5.41
C ASN A 87 19.05 -7.84 6.74
N GLN A 88 18.22 -7.53 7.74
CA GLN A 88 18.65 -7.14 9.08
C GLN A 88 18.71 -8.31 10.06
N ASP A 89 18.41 -9.52 9.58
CA ASP A 89 18.29 -10.72 10.41
C ASP A 89 17.41 -10.47 11.64
N LEU A 90 16.24 -9.83 11.41
CA LEU A 90 15.31 -9.48 12.48
C LEU A 90 14.86 -10.75 13.20
N PRO A 91 15.01 -10.86 14.55
CA PRO A 91 14.56 -12.03 15.31
C PRO A 91 13.09 -12.34 15.01
N TYR A 92 12.78 -13.63 14.83
CA TYR A 92 11.45 -14.06 14.38
C TYR A 92 10.33 -13.63 15.32
N ASP A 93 10.56 -13.68 16.63
CA ASP A 93 9.58 -13.21 17.62
C ASP A 93 9.29 -11.72 17.50
N GLU A 94 10.31 -10.91 17.21
CA GLU A 94 10.17 -9.48 16.97
C GLU A 94 9.46 -9.22 15.64
N PHE A 95 9.81 -9.97 14.59
CA PHE A 95 9.15 -9.92 13.29
C PHE A 95 7.64 -10.21 13.41
N VAL A 96 7.25 -11.23 14.21
CA VAL A 96 5.84 -11.54 14.48
C VAL A 96 5.16 -10.41 15.25
N ARG A 97 5.78 -9.88 16.33
CA ARG A 97 5.18 -8.79 17.12
C ARG A 97 4.95 -7.54 16.28
N GLN A 98 5.91 -7.18 15.43
CA GLN A 98 5.78 -6.01 14.55
C GLN A 98 4.63 -6.18 13.54
N GLN A 99 4.39 -7.36 13.03
CA GLN A 99 3.31 -7.62 12.08
C GLN A 99 1.91 -7.64 12.72
N LEU A 100 1.83 -7.88 14.02
CA LEU A 100 0.56 -7.90 14.75
C LEU A 100 0.25 -6.57 15.46
N ALA A 101 1.26 -5.85 15.93
CA ALA A 101 1.14 -4.66 16.77
C ALA A 101 2.14 -3.54 16.42
N GLY A 102 2.59 -3.49 15.17
CA GLY A 102 3.65 -2.59 14.72
C GLY A 102 3.33 -1.10 14.84
N ASP A 103 2.07 -0.71 14.86
CA ASP A 103 1.64 0.68 15.09
C ASP A 103 2.04 1.17 16.49
N GLY A 104 1.85 0.36 17.52
CA GLY A 104 2.30 0.64 18.88
C GLY A 104 3.82 0.61 19.05
N MET A 105 4.55 0.04 18.09
CA MET A 105 6.00 -0.12 18.10
C MET A 105 6.72 0.88 17.15
N GLY A 106 5.99 1.78 16.50
CA GLY A 106 6.54 2.72 15.53
C GLY A 106 6.95 2.08 14.19
N VAL A 107 6.45 0.90 13.89
CA VAL A 107 6.72 0.12 12.66
C VAL A 107 5.39 -0.21 11.97
N GLY A 108 4.57 0.82 11.76
CA GLY A 108 3.21 0.67 11.22
C GLY A 108 3.14 0.01 9.84
N GLU A 109 4.22 0.07 9.04
CA GLU A 109 4.32 -0.63 7.76
C GLU A 109 4.24 -2.16 7.90
N ALA A 110 4.61 -2.71 9.04
CA ALA A 110 4.52 -4.15 9.30
C ALA A 110 3.08 -4.66 9.36
N LEU A 111 2.11 -3.79 9.69
CA LEU A 111 0.69 -4.13 9.72
C LEU A 111 0.09 -4.44 8.34
N GLY A 112 0.84 -4.18 7.25
CA GLY A 112 0.49 -4.67 5.93
C GLY A 112 0.27 -6.19 5.86
N PHE A 113 0.83 -6.94 6.82
CA PHE A 113 0.58 -8.35 7.05
C PHE A 113 -0.92 -8.68 7.23
N LEU A 114 -1.62 -7.93 8.07
CA LEU A 114 -3.03 -8.16 8.41
C LEU A 114 -3.98 -7.91 7.24
N VAL A 115 -3.52 -7.16 6.23
CA VAL A 115 -4.31 -6.81 5.06
C VAL A 115 -3.74 -7.40 3.76
N ALA A 116 -2.80 -8.34 3.84
CA ALA A 116 -2.10 -8.90 2.69
C ALA A 116 -3.01 -9.77 1.81
N GLY A 117 -3.91 -10.55 2.41
CA GLY A 117 -4.81 -11.46 1.72
C GLY A 117 -5.82 -10.79 0.78
N PRO A 118 -6.46 -11.54 -0.11
CA PRO A 118 -7.48 -11.00 -1.02
C PRO A 118 -8.71 -10.48 -0.25
N HIS A 119 -9.32 -9.40 -0.74
CA HIS A 119 -10.54 -8.86 -0.13
C HIS A 119 -11.37 -8.07 -1.13
N VAL A 120 -12.66 -7.97 -0.87
CA VAL A 120 -13.56 -7.10 -1.63
C VAL A 120 -13.47 -5.68 -1.07
N PRO A 121 -13.08 -4.69 -1.88
CA PRO A 121 -13.03 -3.30 -1.43
C PRO A 121 -14.39 -2.79 -0.99
N ALA A 122 -14.44 -2.00 0.08
CA ALA A 122 -15.70 -1.44 0.58
C ALA A 122 -16.49 -0.66 -0.48
N ALA A 123 -15.77 0.01 -1.41
CA ALA A 123 -16.38 0.75 -2.51
C ALA A 123 -17.14 -0.12 -3.53
N THR A 124 -16.82 -1.41 -3.60
CA THR A 124 -17.45 -2.36 -4.54
C THR A 124 -18.50 -3.25 -3.86
N VAL A 125 -18.59 -3.20 -2.53
CA VAL A 125 -19.63 -3.92 -1.77
C VAL A 125 -20.98 -3.23 -1.99
N GLY A 126 -22.03 -4.02 -2.25
CA GLY A 126 -23.41 -3.51 -2.33
C GLY A 126 -23.83 -2.76 -1.05
N GLN A 127 -24.92 -1.99 -1.14
CA GLN A 127 -25.43 -1.20 0.01
C GLN A 127 -26.27 -1.99 0.99
N GLU A 128 -26.65 -3.19 0.61
CA GLU A 128 -27.42 -4.04 1.50
C GLU A 128 -26.63 -4.32 2.79
N PRO A 129 -27.23 -4.11 3.97
CA PRO A 129 -26.55 -4.37 5.23
C PRO A 129 -26.00 -5.79 5.36
N SER A 130 -26.64 -6.75 4.72
CA SER A 130 -26.17 -8.15 4.61
C SER A 130 -24.86 -8.27 3.84
N ALA A 131 -24.73 -7.58 2.70
CA ALA A 131 -23.54 -7.61 1.87
C ALA A 131 -22.34 -6.95 2.60
N ILE A 132 -22.60 -5.85 3.32
CA ILE A 132 -21.58 -5.17 4.13
C ILE A 132 -21.08 -6.07 5.27
N ARG A 133 -22.00 -6.72 5.99
CA ARG A 133 -21.63 -7.67 7.05
C ARG A 133 -20.86 -8.87 6.51
N GLN A 134 -21.27 -9.40 5.36
CA GLN A 134 -20.58 -10.52 4.71
C GLN A 134 -19.16 -10.13 4.33
N ALA A 135 -18.98 -9.00 3.64
CA ALA A 135 -17.65 -8.53 3.24
C ALA A 135 -16.72 -8.26 4.45
N ARG A 136 -17.29 -7.80 5.58
CA ARG A 136 -16.52 -7.67 6.83
C ARG A 136 -16.13 -9.03 7.39
N ALA A 137 -17.05 -9.98 7.42
CA ALA A 137 -16.77 -11.33 7.91
C ALA A 137 -15.72 -12.03 7.05
N ASP A 138 -15.75 -11.85 5.72
CA ASP A 138 -14.78 -12.44 4.81
C ASP A 138 -13.39 -11.80 4.98
N ARG A 139 -13.31 -10.50 5.22
CA ARG A 139 -12.03 -9.84 5.57
C ARG A 139 -11.46 -10.37 6.88
N MET A 140 -12.28 -10.60 7.89
CA MET A 140 -11.82 -11.21 9.14
C MET A 140 -11.33 -12.63 8.92
N ASP A 141 -12.03 -13.41 8.11
CA ASP A 141 -11.61 -14.77 7.76
C ASP A 141 -10.25 -14.78 7.04
N GLU A 142 -9.99 -13.81 6.15
CA GLU A 142 -8.70 -13.64 5.50
C GLU A 142 -7.56 -13.34 6.49
N ILE A 143 -7.82 -12.50 7.51
CA ILE A 143 -6.86 -12.26 8.60
C ILE A 143 -6.60 -13.57 9.36
N MET A 144 -7.66 -14.30 9.73
CA MET A 144 -7.53 -15.57 10.44
C MET A 144 -6.74 -16.60 9.63
N GLN A 145 -6.99 -16.72 8.34
CA GLN A 145 -6.23 -17.59 7.45
C GLN A 145 -4.76 -17.18 7.38
N THR A 146 -4.49 -15.89 7.24
CA THR A 146 -3.12 -15.37 7.14
C THR A 146 -2.35 -15.65 8.43
N VAL A 147 -2.90 -15.30 9.59
CA VAL A 147 -2.28 -15.57 10.90
C VAL A 147 -2.13 -17.08 11.16
N GLY A 148 -3.20 -17.83 10.94
CA GLY A 148 -3.20 -19.28 11.17
C GLY A 148 -2.15 -20.01 10.33
N ALA A 149 -2.13 -19.76 9.02
CA ALA A 149 -1.23 -20.43 8.10
C ALA A 149 0.24 -20.03 8.32
N SER A 150 0.51 -18.72 8.47
CA SER A 150 1.89 -18.22 8.48
C SER A 150 2.58 -18.31 9.86
N MET A 151 1.83 -18.17 10.96
CA MET A 151 2.40 -18.11 12.31
C MET A 151 2.14 -19.37 13.13
N LEU A 152 1.01 -20.05 12.90
CA LEU A 152 0.61 -21.21 13.68
C LEU A 152 0.72 -22.52 12.88
N GLY A 153 0.86 -22.46 11.55
CA GLY A 153 0.94 -23.62 10.67
C GLY A 153 -0.39 -24.40 10.58
N VAL A 154 -1.53 -23.76 10.86
CA VAL A 154 -2.86 -24.37 10.85
C VAL A 154 -3.83 -23.66 9.92
N THR A 155 -4.84 -24.40 9.43
CA THR A 155 -5.90 -23.83 8.57
C THR A 155 -7.12 -23.47 9.42
N MET A 156 -7.23 -22.21 9.83
CA MET A 156 -8.27 -21.78 10.77
C MET A 156 -9.65 -21.59 10.16
N SER A 157 -9.77 -21.33 8.85
CA SER A 157 -11.06 -21.01 8.20
C SER A 157 -12.11 -22.11 8.31
N CYS A 158 -11.70 -23.38 8.42
CA CYS A 158 -12.63 -24.48 8.66
C CYS A 158 -13.42 -24.30 9.96
N ALA A 159 -12.78 -23.72 10.99
CA ALA A 159 -13.40 -23.48 12.28
C ALA A 159 -14.44 -22.33 12.28
N ARG A 160 -14.58 -21.59 11.18
CA ARG A 160 -15.65 -20.58 11.00
C ARG A 160 -17.04 -21.19 11.10
N CYS A 161 -17.24 -22.43 10.61
CA CYS A 161 -18.56 -23.07 10.51
C CYS A 161 -18.73 -24.30 11.42
N HIS A 162 -17.64 -25.01 11.75
CA HIS A 162 -17.65 -26.20 12.60
C HIS A 162 -16.28 -26.36 13.28
N ASN A 163 -16.21 -27.11 14.36
CA ASN A 163 -14.92 -27.42 14.97
C ASN A 163 -13.96 -28.03 13.94
N HIS A 164 -12.71 -27.61 13.95
CA HIS A 164 -11.71 -28.11 13.02
C HIS A 164 -11.60 -29.64 13.09
N LYS A 165 -11.47 -30.30 11.94
CA LYS A 165 -11.53 -31.77 11.89
C LYS A 165 -10.29 -32.43 12.47
N PHE A 166 -9.12 -31.81 12.23
CA PHE A 166 -7.82 -32.42 12.56
C PHE A 166 -7.10 -31.69 13.68
N ASP A 167 -7.19 -30.37 13.72
CA ASP A 167 -6.54 -29.54 14.73
C ASP A 167 -7.48 -29.27 15.92
N PRO A 168 -6.96 -29.10 17.14
CA PRO A 168 -7.78 -28.85 18.32
C PRO A 168 -8.30 -27.39 18.37
N ILE A 169 -8.96 -26.95 17.32
CA ILE A 169 -9.51 -25.59 17.14
C ILE A 169 -11.03 -25.70 17.07
N SER A 170 -11.71 -25.14 18.04
CA SER A 170 -13.17 -25.07 18.07
C SER A 170 -13.70 -23.84 17.30
N ILE A 171 -15.01 -23.83 17.00
CA ILE A 171 -15.71 -22.62 16.54
C ILE A 171 -15.50 -21.47 17.51
N GLN A 172 -15.56 -21.75 18.81
CA GLN A 172 -15.38 -20.73 19.85
C GLN A 172 -13.97 -20.10 19.78
N ASP A 173 -12.93 -20.91 19.57
CA ASP A 173 -11.55 -20.42 19.43
C ASP A 173 -11.42 -19.50 18.21
N TYR A 174 -12.02 -19.86 17.07
CA TYR A 174 -12.05 -19.05 15.88
C TYR A 174 -12.67 -17.67 16.14
N TYR A 175 -13.87 -17.61 16.75
CA TYR A 175 -14.52 -16.35 17.03
C TYR A 175 -13.86 -15.56 18.17
N SER A 176 -13.25 -16.21 19.13
CA SER A 176 -12.47 -15.56 20.18
C SER A 176 -11.24 -14.86 19.58
N MET A 177 -10.54 -15.54 18.67
CA MET A 177 -9.41 -14.95 17.97
C MET A 177 -9.84 -13.84 17.00
N THR A 178 -10.96 -14.02 16.29
CA THR A 178 -11.55 -12.97 15.41
C THR A 178 -11.86 -11.70 16.21
N ALA A 179 -12.31 -11.83 17.45
CA ALA A 179 -12.61 -10.68 18.31
C ALA A 179 -11.38 -9.81 18.62
N VAL A 180 -10.18 -10.37 18.63
CA VAL A 180 -8.91 -9.63 18.81
C VAL A 180 -8.67 -8.64 17.65
N PHE A 181 -9.11 -8.99 16.46
CA PHE A 181 -8.88 -8.23 15.22
C PHE A 181 -10.11 -7.44 14.75
N GLN A 182 -11.19 -7.42 15.52
CA GLN A 182 -12.47 -6.84 15.07
C GLN A 182 -12.41 -5.34 14.75
N ASP A 183 -11.49 -4.59 15.37
CA ASP A 183 -11.37 -3.14 15.21
C ASP A 183 -10.34 -2.73 14.14
N ILE A 184 -9.82 -3.72 13.37
CA ILE A 184 -8.93 -3.42 12.26
C ILE A 184 -9.71 -2.77 11.13
N GLU A 185 -9.27 -1.57 10.73
CA GLU A 185 -9.74 -0.86 9.56
C GLU A 185 -8.77 -1.04 8.40
N PHE A 186 -9.32 -1.34 7.22
CA PHE A 186 -8.56 -1.42 5.97
C PHE A 186 -8.47 -0.03 5.36
N GLY A 187 -7.26 0.50 5.24
CA GLY A 187 -7.02 1.81 4.64
C GLY A 187 -5.55 2.05 4.38
N SER A 188 -5.25 3.03 3.53
CA SER A 188 -3.88 3.48 3.32
C SER A 188 -3.52 4.48 4.42
N ARG A 189 -2.44 4.21 5.12
CA ARG A 189 -1.94 5.05 6.21
C ARG A 189 -0.48 5.39 5.95
N PHE A 190 -0.17 6.67 5.89
CA PHE A 190 1.22 7.12 5.93
C PHE A 190 1.65 7.28 7.38
N PRO A 191 2.79 6.70 7.79
CA PRO A 191 3.34 6.98 9.11
C PRO A 191 3.65 8.48 9.21
N GLU A 192 3.14 9.14 10.22
CA GLU A 192 3.54 10.50 10.54
C GLU A 192 4.88 10.48 11.27
N PHE A 193 5.95 10.73 10.54
CA PHE A 193 7.27 10.91 11.11
C PHE A 193 7.50 12.37 11.50
N SER A 194 8.18 12.61 12.63
CA SER A 194 8.69 13.94 12.97
C SER A 194 9.60 14.45 11.84
N LYS A 195 9.72 15.79 11.72
CA LYS A 195 10.56 16.41 10.67
C LYS A 195 12.01 15.92 10.69
N ASP A 196 12.52 15.62 11.89
CA ASP A 196 13.91 15.22 12.13
C ASP A 196 14.10 13.70 12.15
N HIS A 197 13.05 12.93 11.87
CA HIS A 197 13.12 11.48 11.85
C HIS A 197 14.00 11.02 10.67
N PRO A 198 14.98 10.10 10.86
CA PRO A 198 15.90 9.67 9.80
C PRO A 198 15.21 9.20 8.53
N ARG A 199 14.11 8.46 8.64
CA ARG A 199 13.30 8.02 7.49
C ARG A 199 12.66 9.20 6.75
N LYS A 200 12.25 10.26 7.45
CA LYS A 200 11.69 11.45 6.83
C LYS A 200 12.76 12.23 6.06
N MET A 201 13.97 12.30 6.60
CA MET A 201 15.11 12.93 5.90
C MET A 201 15.48 12.17 4.63
N ILE A 202 15.62 10.85 4.71
CA ILE A 202 15.89 9.99 3.55
C ILE A 202 14.76 10.10 2.52
N ALA A 203 13.51 10.05 2.94
CA ALA A 203 12.36 10.21 2.05
C ALA A 203 12.40 11.56 1.32
N ASN A 204 12.71 12.65 2.01
CA ASN A 204 12.81 13.98 1.40
C ASN A 204 13.93 14.05 0.36
N GLU A 205 15.05 13.38 0.60
CA GLU A 205 16.16 13.28 -0.35
C GLU A 205 15.76 12.50 -1.60
N ILE A 206 15.18 11.33 -1.40
CA ILE A 206 14.64 10.50 -2.51
C ILE A 206 13.60 11.27 -3.32
N TRP A 207 12.69 12.01 -2.66
CA TRP A 207 11.68 12.82 -3.35
C TRP A 207 12.28 13.95 -4.19
N ARG A 208 13.38 14.58 -3.74
CA ARG A 208 14.12 15.56 -4.56
C ARG A 208 14.67 14.92 -5.82
N ASP A 209 15.27 13.74 -5.69
CA ASP A 209 15.82 13.00 -6.83
C ASP A 209 14.73 12.53 -7.79
N VAL A 210 13.60 12.05 -7.29
CA VAL A 210 12.43 11.68 -8.08
C VAL A 210 11.89 12.89 -8.83
N ALA A 211 11.73 14.05 -8.17
CA ALA A 211 11.25 15.26 -8.81
C ALA A 211 12.20 15.73 -9.92
N MET A 212 13.51 15.70 -9.67
CA MET A 212 14.53 16.05 -10.65
C MET A 212 14.50 15.10 -11.86
N ASN A 213 14.41 13.79 -11.62
CA ASN A 213 14.37 12.80 -12.70
C ASN A 213 13.06 12.84 -13.48
N ARG A 214 11.91 13.07 -12.83
CA ARG A 214 10.63 13.30 -13.52
C ARG A 214 10.68 14.51 -14.44
N ASN A 215 11.31 15.61 -14.02
CA ASN A 215 11.52 16.77 -14.88
C ASN A 215 12.40 16.46 -16.08
N LYS A 216 13.47 15.65 -15.92
CA LYS A 216 14.31 15.18 -17.03
C LYS A 216 13.48 14.34 -18.01
N ILE A 217 12.70 13.37 -17.51
CA ILE A 217 11.83 12.52 -18.35
C ILE A 217 10.83 13.38 -19.12
N ARG A 218 10.18 14.35 -18.47
CA ARG A 218 9.23 15.28 -19.13
C ARG A 218 9.89 16.06 -20.28
N ASN A 219 11.14 16.44 -20.12
CA ASN A 219 11.88 17.16 -21.17
C ASN A 219 12.32 16.27 -22.33
N ILE A 220 12.37 14.94 -22.14
CA ILE A 220 12.78 13.97 -23.15
C ILE A 220 11.58 13.41 -23.93
N THR A 221 10.42 13.28 -23.29
CA THR A 221 9.24 12.65 -23.90
C THR A 221 8.00 13.51 -23.73
N THR A 222 7.50 14.06 -24.81
CA THR A 222 6.22 14.78 -24.86
C THR A 222 4.99 13.85 -24.92
N ALA A 223 5.14 12.54 -24.86
CA ALA A 223 4.11 11.57 -25.19
C ALA A 223 3.96 10.37 -24.24
N TRP A 224 4.62 10.36 -23.08
CA TRP A 224 4.44 9.26 -22.14
C TRP A 224 3.46 9.65 -21.04
N GLU A 225 2.20 9.27 -21.21
CA GLU A 225 1.24 9.24 -20.11
C GLU A 225 1.41 7.89 -19.41
N GLU A 226 2.01 7.89 -18.23
CA GLU A 226 1.94 6.73 -17.33
C GLU A 226 0.52 6.62 -16.79
N ASP A 227 -0.35 5.92 -17.51
CA ASP A 227 -1.64 5.50 -16.97
C ASP A 227 -1.44 4.20 -16.15
N TRP A 228 -1.12 4.37 -14.88
CA TRP A 228 -1.04 3.23 -13.95
C TRP A 228 -2.43 2.73 -13.54
N GLY A 229 -3.52 3.30 -14.07
CA GLY A 229 -4.89 2.98 -13.68
C GLY A 229 -5.26 3.32 -12.24
N ALA A 230 -4.28 3.73 -11.42
CA ALA A 230 -4.44 3.98 -10.00
C ALA A 230 -4.55 5.46 -9.66
N TYR A 231 -3.82 6.32 -10.34
CA TYR A 231 -3.94 7.78 -10.17
C TYR A 231 -3.46 8.54 -11.40
N LYS A 232 -3.96 9.77 -11.56
CA LYS A 232 -3.47 10.75 -12.53
C LYS A 232 -2.81 11.91 -11.80
N GLU A 233 -1.68 12.36 -12.33
CA GLU A 233 -0.97 13.51 -11.80
C GLU A 233 -0.90 14.60 -12.88
N VAL A 234 -1.29 15.83 -12.49
CA VAL A 234 -1.28 17.01 -13.36
C VAL A 234 -0.40 18.08 -12.74
N HIS A 235 0.46 18.67 -13.53
CA HIS A 235 1.35 19.75 -13.12
C HIS A 235 1.08 21.01 -13.93
N TRP A 236 1.22 22.16 -13.29
CA TRP A 236 1.15 23.47 -13.95
C TRP A 236 2.15 24.45 -13.33
N LYS A 237 2.33 25.60 -13.97
CA LYS A 237 3.13 26.67 -13.40
C LYS A 237 2.50 27.10 -12.07
N PRO A 238 3.25 27.13 -10.96
CA PRO A 238 2.70 27.51 -9.67
C PRO A 238 1.96 28.86 -9.72
N LEU A 239 0.80 28.90 -9.09
CA LEU A 239 -0.05 30.09 -9.00
C LEU A 239 -0.68 30.18 -7.59
N GLU A 240 -0.92 31.39 -7.12
CA GLU A 240 -1.67 31.62 -5.90
C GLU A 240 -3.16 31.53 -6.15
N ALA A 241 -3.88 30.78 -5.31
CA ALA A 241 -5.32 30.62 -5.39
C ALA A 241 -5.95 30.43 -4.00
N VAL A 242 -7.21 30.79 -3.88
CA VAL A 242 -8.06 30.55 -2.70
C VAL A 242 -8.95 29.32 -2.88
N GLY A 243 -8.89 28.70 -4.06
CA GLY A 243 -9.65 27.49 -4.37
C GLY A 243 -9.26 26.89 -5.71
N LEU A 244 -9.69 25.65 -5.92
CA LEU A 244 -9.50 24.89 -7.16
C LEU A 244 -10.79 24.17 -7.51
N ARG A 245 -11.25 24.27 -8.76
CA ARG A 245 -12.39 23.50 -9.25
C ARG A 245 -11.95 22.51 -10.32
N LEU A 246 -12.35 21.27 -10.14
CA LEU A 246 -12.20 20.19 -11.12
C LEU A 246 -13.54 19.99 -11.84
N ASN A 247 -13.55 20.12 -13.15
CA ASN A 247 -14.70 19.84 -14.00
C ASN A 247 -14.44 18.53 -14.78
N PHE A 248 -15.41 17.63 -14.78
CA PHE A 248 -15.28 16.32 -15.42
C PHE A 248 -16.11 16.27 -16.69
N TRP A 249 -15.50 15.91 -17.81
CA TRP A 249 -16.14 15.78 -19.11
C TRP A 249 -16.79 14.42 -19.34
N SER A 250 -16.77 13.55 -18.34
CA SER A 250 -17.38 12.23 -18.37
C SER A 250 -18.80 12.26 -17.84
N GLY A 251 -19.67 11.44 -18.41
CA GLY A 251 -21.03 11.25 -17.91
C GLY A 251 -21.11 10.58 -16.53
N TYR A 252 -20.02 9.96 -16.09
CA TYR A 252 -19.86 9.35 -14.77
C TYR A 252 -18.43 9.50 -14.30
N VAL A 253 -18.24 9.85 -13.03
CA VAL A 253 -16.93 9.96 -12.40
C VAL A 253 -16.96 9.32 -11.01
N GLY A 254 -15.88 8.65 -10.65
CA GLY A 254 -15.60 8.19 -9.30
C GLY A 254 -14.20 8.62 -8.94
N LEU A 255 -14.04 9.24 -7.77
CA LEU A 255 -12.75 9.64 -7.21
C LEU A 255 -12.61 9.05 -5.81
N ASP A 256 -11.47 8.46 -5.55
CA ASP A 256 -11.11 7.94 -4.25
C ASP A 256 -10.44 9.01 -3.40
N GLU A 257 -9.38 9.63 -3.90
CA GLU A 257 -8.66 10.67 -3.20
C GLU A 257 -8.15 11.74 -4.18
N VAL A 258 -8.12 12.99 -3.72
CA VAL A 258 -7.53 14.13 -4.42
C VAL A 258 -6.48 14.77 -3.53
N GLU A 259 -5.26 14.84 -4.03
CA GLU A 259 -4.14 15.49 -3.36
C GLU A 259 -3.75 16.74 -4.16
N ILE A 260 -3.62 17.88 -3.50
CA ILE A 260 -3.21 19.15 -4.08
C ILE A 260 -1.92 19.60 -3.39
N PHE A 261 -0.93 19.97 -4.18
CA PHE A 261 0.38 20.36 -3.68
C PHE A 261 0.76 21.75 -4.17
N GLY A 262 1.56 22.45 -3.39
CA GLY A 262 2.10 23.76 -3.72
C GLY A 262 3.19 23.68 -4.79
N LEU A 263 4.43 23.78 -4.39
CA LEU A 263 5.56 23.62 -5.31
C LEU A 263 5.81 22.13 -5.60
N PRO A 264 6.44 21.81 -6.76
CA PRO A 264 6.73 20.41 -7.13
C PRO A 264 7.56 19.64 -6.11
N SER A 265 8.27 20.31 -5.22
CA SER A 265 9.09 19.72 -4.16
C SER A 265 8.40 19.64 -2.79
N GLU A 266 7.17 20.14 -2.67
CA GLU A 266 6.42 20.12 -1.42
C GLU A 266 5.52 18.88 -1.37
N ASP A 267 5.59 18.16 -0.23
CA ASP A 267 4.83 16.94 0.01
C ASP A 267 3.62 17.16 0.94
N ILE A 268 3.30 18.43 1.22
CA ILE A 268 2.12 18.76 2.02
C ILE A 268 0.90 18.73 1.11
N ASN A 269 0.01 17.76 1.35
CA ASN A 269 -1.27 17.72 0.66
C ASN A 269 -2.19 18.83 1.19
N LEU A 270 -2.29 19.92 0.43
CA LEU A 270 -3.13 21.08 0.77
C LEU A 270 -4.63 20.73 0.76
N ALA A 271 -5.05 19.70 0.00
CA ALA A 271 -6.44 19.26 -0.05
C ALA A 271 -6.88 18.49 1.19
N SER A 272 -5.95 18.03 2.03
CA SER A 272 -6.32 17.25 3.22
C SER A 272 -7.27 18.02 4.15
N ALA A 273 -8.30 17.33 4.63
CA ALA A 273 -9.23 17.88 5.61
C ALA A 273 -8.52 18.33 6.90
N SER A 274 -7.40 17.70 7.27
CA SER A 274 -6.57 18.09 8.42
C SER A 274 -5.93 19.47 8.26
N ASN A 275 -5.82 19.99 7.03
CA ASN A 275 -5.28 21.31 6.71
C ASN A 275 -6.37 22.40 6.62
N GLY A 276 -7.61 22.08 7.01
CA GLY A 276 -8.74 23.02 6.99
C GLY A 276 -9.38 23.21 5.62
N THR A 277 -8.97 22.47 4.61
CA THR A 277 -9.56 22.56 3.26
C THR A 277 -10.99 22.06 3.27
N LYS A 278 -11.88 22.81 2.66
CA LYS A 278 -13.27 22.44 2.45
C LYS A 278 -13.47 22.00 1.01
N VAL A 279 -14.20 20.92 0.82
CA VAL A 279 -14.57 20.40 -0.49
C VAL A 279 -16.08 20.35 -0.62
N TRP A 280 -16.60 20.76 -1.77
CA TRP A 280 -18.02 20.73 -2.04
C TRP A 280 -18.35 20.53 -3.52
N THR A 281 -19.59 20.16 -3.79
CA THR A 281 -20.15 20.02 -5.12
C THR A 281 -21.63 20.43 -5.11
N ASP A 282 -22.24 20.62 -6.28
CA ASP A 282 -23.70 20.85 -6.36
C ASP A 282 -24.44 19.61 -5.82
N LEU A 283 -25.39 19.82 -4.92
CA LEU A 283 -26.27 18.78 -4.36
C LEU A 283 -26.98 17.95 -5.42
N ALA A 284 -27.14 18.50 -6.63
CA ALA A 284 -27.71 17.77 -7.77
C ALA A 284 -26.87 16.56 -8.19
N PHE A 285 -25.57 16.56 -7.92
CA PHE A 285 -24.68 15.41 -8.14
C PHE A 285 -24.65 14.46 -6.95
N ALA A 286 -25.13 14.91 -5.81
CA ALA A 286 -25.21 14.17 -4.55
C ALA A 286 -26.50 13.36 -4.40
N GLN A 287 -27.15 12.91 -5.49
CA GLN A 287 -28.40 12.11 -5.42
C GLN A 287 -28.30 10.83 -4.55
N GLN A 288 -27.11 10.53 -4.05
CA GLN A 288 -26.81 9.49 -3.07
C GLN A 288 -26.05 10.07 -1.85
N GLY A 289 -26.35 11.31 -1.47
CA GLY A 289 -25.64 12.21 -0.58
C GLY A 289 -24.88 11.63 0.60
N ASP A 290 -25.52 10.77 1.40
CA ASP A 290 -24.87 10.17 2.57
C ASP A 290 -24.01 8.95 2.24
N ARG A 291 -24.17 8.40 1.05
CA ARG A 291 -23.49 7.18 0.63
C ARG A 291 -22.09 7.43 0.07
N PHE A 292 -21.94 8.50 -0.71
CA PHE A 292 -20.70 8.89 -1.36
C PHE A 292 -20.45 10.39 -1.16
N PRO A 293 -20.26 10.84 0.09
CA PRO A 293 -20.06 12.26 0.37
C PRO A 293 -18.78 12.77 -0.29
N VAL A 294 -18.82 13.98 -0.82
CA VAL A 294 -17.67 14.59 -1.49
C VAL A 294 -16.45 14.74 -0.58
N THR A 295 -16.64 14.79 0.73
CA THR A 295 -15.57 14.86 1.73
C THR A 295 -14.62 13.67 1.72
N ARG A 296 -15.03 12.55 1.11
CA ARG A 296 -14.16 11.36 0.98
C ARG A 296 -12.98 11.56 0.06
N VAL A 297 -13.03 12.53 -0.84
CA VAL A 297 -11.89 12.80 -1.73
C VAL A 297 -10.73 13.51 -1.03
N ILE A 298 -10.87 13.86 0.25
CA ILE A 298 -9.84 14.54 1.06
C ILE A 298 -9.66 13.92 2.44
N ASP A 299 -10.15 12.71 2.66
CA ASP A 299 -10.13 12.06 3.99
C ASP A 299 -8.84 11.28 4.26
N GLY A 300 -7.93 11.21 3.29
CA GLY A 300 -6.65 10.52 3.39
C GLY A 300 -6.74 9.00 3.32
N LYS A 301 -7.90 8.45 2.93
CA LYS A 301 -8.14 7.01 2.86
C LYS A 301 -8.21 6.56 1.40
N TYR A 302 -7.26 5.73 0.99
CA TYR A 302 -7.17 5.21 -0.37
C TYR A 302 -7.76 3.80 -0.48
N GLY A 303 -8.45 3.54 -1.60
CA GLY A 303 -8.98 2.21 -1.91
C GLY A 303 -10.15 1.74 -1.05
N THR A 304 -10.72 2.62 -0.23
CA THR A 304 -11.77 2.25 0.73
C THR A 304 -13.16 2.67 0.28
N GLN A 305 -13.31 3.93 -0.04
CA GLN A 305 -14.59 4.52 -0.43
C GLN A 305 -14.35 5.71 -1.36
N ARG A 306 -15.10 5.81 -2.42
CA ARG A 306 -14.96 6.87 -3.42
C ARG A 306 -16.17 7.80 -3.42
N TRP A 307 -15.95 9.06 -3.76
CA TRP A 307 -17.02 9.94 -4.22
C TRP A 307 -17.44 9.52 -5.62
N GLN A 308 -18.76 9.57 -5.88
CA GLN A 308 -19.32 9.26 -7.20
C GLN A 308 -20.30 10.32 -7.64
N ALA A 309 -20.22 10.69 -8.90
CA ALA A 309 -21.15 11.61 -9.53
C ALA A 309 -21.46 11.23 -10.97
N SER A 310 -22.61 11.66 -11.46
CA SER A 310 -23.03 11.43 -12.83
C SER A 310 -23.52 12.72 -13.48
N PHE A 311 -23.58 12.72 -14.83
CA PHE A 311 -24.12 13.83 -15.59
C PHE A 311 -25.56 14.16 -15.15
N HIS A 312 -25.80 15.42 -14.84
CA HIS A 312 -27.12 15.89 -14.44
C HIS A 312 -27.98 16.17 -15.68
N LYS A 313 -28.92 15.27 -15.96
CA LYS A 313 -29.74 15.31 -17.18
C LYS A 313 -30.58 16.59 -17.32
N GLU A 314 -31.21 17.05 -16.24
CA GLU A 314 -32.08 18.25 -16.27
C GLU A 314 -31.27 19.55 -16.45
N LYS A 315 -30.15 19.69 -15.74
CA LYS A 315 -29.27 20.85 -15.84
C LYS A 315 -28.34 20.79 -17.05
N LYS A 316 -28.27 19.65 -17.75
CA LYS A 316 -27.31 19.38 -18.84
C LYS A 316 -25.87 19.74 -18.45
N GLN A 317 -25.48 19.40 -17.22
CA GLN A 317 -24.23 19.80 -16.62
C GLN A 317 -23.39 18.58 -16.24
N ASN A 318 -22.09 18.65 -16.52
CA ASN A 318 -21.12 17.66 -16.11
C ASN A 318 -20.79 17.77 -14.62
N PRO A 319 -20.37 16.69 -13.96
CA PRO A 319 -19.94 16.72 -12.57
C PRO A 319 -18.75 17.66 -12.36
N TRP A 320 -18.68 18.27 -11.21
CA TRP A 320 -17.55 19.06 -10.76
C TRP A 320 -17.40 18.97 -9.24
N ILE A 321 -16.19 19.22 -8.74
CA ILE A 321 -15.89 19.42 -7.32
C ILE A 321 -15.03 20.67 -7.16
N GLU A 322 -15.21 21.36 -6.03
CA GLU A 322 -14.46 22.57 -5.68
C GLU A 322 -13.83 22.44 -4.30
N PHE A 323 -12.57 22.79 -4.24
CA PHE A 323 -11.76 22.88 -3.02
C PHE A 323 -11.61 24.36 -2.67
N SER A 324 -11.81 24.73 -1.42
CA SER A 324 -11.58 26.10 -0.92
C SER A 324 -10.60 26.08 0.24
N PHE A 325 -9.69 27.04 0.23
CA PHE A 325 -8.64 27.25 1.23
C PHE A 325 -8.97 28.48 2.07
N ASP A 326 -8.71 28.42 3.37
CA ASP A 326 -9.01 29.55 4.29
C ASP A 326 -8.18 30.80 4.01
N LYS A 327 -7.06 30.66 3.30
CA LYS A 327 -6.18 31.75 2.84
C LYS A 327 -5.54 31.37 1.50
N PRO A 328 -5.02 32.34 0.73
CA PRO A 328 -4.31 32.06 -0.52
C PRO A 328 -3.17 31.06 -0.29
N VAL A 329 -3.08 30.08 -1.15
CA VAL A 329 -2.03 29.04 -1.18
C VAL A 329 -1.45 28.93 -2.58
N THR A 330 -0.18 28.60 -2.66
CA THR A 330 0.45 28.32 -3.96
C THR A 330 0.06 26.93 -4.41
N LEU A 331 -0.43 26.78 -5.63
CA LEU A 331 -0.84 25.52 -6.25
C LEU A 331 0.03 25.23 -7.46
N GLY A 332 0.57 24.04 -7.59
CA GLY A 332 1.43 23.64 -8.72
C GLY A 332 1.27 22.20 -9.20
N ARG A 333 0.63 21.33 -8.39
CA ARG A 333 0.47 19.93 -8.70
C ARG A 333 -0.81 19.38 -8.12
N LEU A 334 -1.47 18.51 -8.88
CA LEU A 334 -2.65 17.76 -8.47
C LEU A 334 -2.40 16.26 -8.71
N ARG A 335 -2.80 15.44 -7.77
CA ARG A 335 -2.89 14.00 -7.94
C ARG A 335 -4.29 13.54 -7.59
N MET A 336 -4.87 12.63 -8.39
CA MET A 336 -6.21 12.07 -8.14
C MET A 336 -6.25 10.58 -8.51
N SER A 337 -6.99 9.78 -7.74
CA SER A 337 -7.19 8.35 -7.90
C SER A 337 -8.67 7.96 -7.92
#